data_3fc007bd1bd5d8993e1c1c4cc5d5911a
#
_entry.id   3fc007bd1bd5d8993e1c1c4cc5d5911a
#
_cell.length_a   1.000
_cell.length_b   1.000
_cell.length_c   1.000
_cell.angle_alpha   90.00
_cell.angle_beta   90.00
_cell.angle_gamma   90.00
#
_symmetry.space_group_name_H-M   'P 1'
#
loop_
_entity.id
_entity.type
_entity.pdbx_description
1 polymer ?
#
loop_
_entity_poly.entity_id
_entity_poly.type
_entity_poly.pdbx_seq_one_letter_code
_entity_poly.pdbx_strand_id
1 'polypeptide(L)'
;MADMITDQAKLAGGVTAVLERPGARLVYEVSGDGPAVVLIHGFGLDMRMWNPQAGPLAARFRVVRYDCRGFGASGPLDPAVPYTHAGDLVALLDHLDIGQAVLAGLSFGGRVALQAALAAPDRVRGLALLDAVLDGVPWDPESARALDEVARRVQAGGMLAGREAWLAHPLFAAARSRPDLAAALAAMVAGYPGQHWLGQDPHLPTRRPLDLLEAVTGPTLVAVGERDVPGFREMSAVLARRLPGAAYHVIAGAGHMVNMEQPATVSDLLTSFVGEAS
;
A
#
# COMPACT_ATOMS: atom_id res chain seq x y z
N MET A 1 4.69 -16.16 24.03
CA MET A 1 4.27 -14.84 23.49
C MET A 1 4.57 -14.65 21.99
N ALA A 2 5.37 -15.51 21.37
CA ALA A 2 5.62 -15.52 19.91
C ALA A 2 4.46 -16.17 19.11
N ASP A 3 3.62 -16.98 19.76
CA ASP A 3 2.53 -17.72 19.08
C ASP A 3 1.26 -16.90 18.83
N MET A 4 1.11 -15.73 19.43
CA MET A 4 -0.10 -14.91 19.25
C MET A 4 -0.15 -14.13 17.93
N ILE A 5 1.00 -13.91 17.27
CA ILE A 5 1.06 -13.17 16.00
C ILE A 5 0.80 -14.12 14.80
N THR A 6 1.12 -15.40 14.96
CA THR A 6 0.87 -16.45 13.95
C THR A 6 -0.58 -16.89 13.89
N ASP A 7 -1.37 -16.66 14.90
CA ASP A 7 -2.75 -17.16 15.00
C ASP A 7 -3.81 -16.19 14.43
N GLN A 8 -3.51 -14.89 14.33
CA GLN A 8 -4.43 -13.93 13.70
C GLN A 8 -4.52 -14.07 12.17
N ALA A 9 -3.51 -14.59 11.50
CA ALA A 9 -3.57 -14.90 10.07
C ALA A 9 -4.50 -16.08 9.74
N LYS A 10 -4.79 -16.95 10.71
CA LYS A 10 -5.74 -18.07 10.58
C LYS A 10 -7.20 -17.68 10.80
N LEU A 11 -7.48 -16.48 11.30
CA LEU A 11 -8.83 -16.07 11.69
C LEU A 11 -9.78 -15.73 10.52
N ALA A 12 -9.29 -15.64 9.28
CA ALA A 12 -10.11 -15.31 8.11
C ALA A 12 -10.23 -16.45 7.08
N GLY A 13 -9.71 -17.65 7.36
CA GLY A 13 -9.77 -18.75 6.38
C GLY A 13 -8.97 -18.48 5.09
N GLY A 14 -8.03 -17.53 5.11
CA GLY A 14 -7.25 -17.13 3.94
C GLY A 14 -6.22 -18.20 3.53
N VAL A 15 -6.04 -18.37 2.22
CA VAL A 15 -5.02 -19.24 1.64
C VAL A 15 -3.83 -18.38 1.27
N THR A 16 -2.68 -18.63 1.91
CA THR A 16 -1.40 -18.00 1.53
C THR A 16 -0.72 -18.84 0.44
N ALA A 17 -0.28 -18.17 -0.62
CA ALA A 17 0.41 -18.82 -1.74
C ALA A 17 1.49 -17.90 -2.34
N VAL A 18 2.18 -18.39 -3.34
CA VAL A 18 3.29 -17.72 -4.00
C VAL A 18 3.08 -17.72 -5.51
N LEU A 19 3.26 -16.56 -6.13
CA LEU A 19 3.39 -16.41 -7.56
C LEU A 19 4.86 -16.17 -7.91
N GLU A 20 5.46 -17.10 -8.66
CA GLU A 20 6.82 -16.92 -9.18
C GLU A 20 6.81 -15.90 -10.32
N ARG A 21 7.76 -14.97 -10.26
CA ARG A 21 7.98 -13.93 -11.28
C ARG A 21 9.45 -13.92 -11.69
N PRO A 22 9.79 -13.46 -12.90
CA PRO A 22 11.19 -13.24 -13.26
C PRO A 22 11.89 -12.36 -12.21
N GLY A 23 12.95 -12.89 -11.60
CA GLY A 23 13.75 -12.17 -10.60
C GLY A 23 13.11 -11.93 -9.25
N ALA A 24 11.93 -12.52 -8.96
CA ALA A 24 11.28 -12.40 -7.65
C ALA A 24 10.14 -13.40 -7.49
N ARG A 25 9.59 -13.45 -6.29
CA ARG A 25 8.32 -14.10 -5.98
C ARG A 25 7.36 -13.08 -5.36
N LEU A 26 6.08 -13.29 -5.53
CA LEU A 26 5.04 -12.51 -4.85
C LEU A 26 4.30 -13.43 -3.89
N VAL A 27 4.40 -13.16 -2.61
CA VAL A 27 3.63 -13.84 -1.57
C VAL A 27 2.30 -13.12 -1.43
N TYR A 28 1.21 -13.85 -1.54
CA TYR A 28 -0.13 -13.29 -1.47
C TYR A 28 -1.07 -14.16 -0.62
N GLU A 29 -2.16 -13.58 -0.19
CA GLU A 29 -3.24 -14.24 0.52
C GLU A 29 -4.57 -13.92 -0.16
N VAL A 30 -5.44 -14.93 -0.28
CA VAL A 30 -6.81 -14.79 -0.78
C VAL A 30 -7.78 -15.26 0.29
N SER A 31 -8.80 -14.45 0.56
CA SER A 31 -9.89 -14.80 1.50
C SER A 31 -11.22 -14.28 0.99
N GLY A 32 -12.31 -14.95 1.39
CA GLY A 32 -13.67 -14.62 0.95
C GLY A 32 -13.94 -14.92 -0.52
N ASP A 33 -15.18 -14.65 -0.93
CA ASP A 33 -15.72 -14.87 -2.27
C ASP A 33 -16.49 -13.63 -2.74
N GLY A 34 -16.76 -13.53 -4.07
CA GLY A 34 -17.50 -12.41 -4.65
C GLY A 34 -16.64 -11.47 -5.48
N PRO A 35 -17.04 -10.20 -5.65
CA PRO A 35 -16.25 -9.21 -6.38
C PRO A 35 -14.86 -9.03 -5.78
N ALA A 36 -13.84 -8.91 -6.66
CA ALA A 36 -12.46 -8.87 -6.19
C ALA A 36 -12.02 -7.49 -5.72
N VAL A 37 -11.32 -7.44 -4.59
CA VAL A 37 -10.59 -6.27 -4.10
C VAL A 37 -9.15 -6.65 -3.78
N VAL A 38 -8.19 -5.86 -4.27
CA VAL A 38 -6.76 -6.04 -3.99
C VAL A 38 -6.29 -4.97 -3.02
N LEU A 39 -5.69 -5.37 -1.89
CA LEU A 39 -5.16 -4.49 -0.87
C LEU A 39 -3.64 -4.38 -1.01
N ILE A 40 -3.14 -3.16 -1.26
CA ILE A 40 -1.73 -2.89 -1.60
C ILE A 40 -1.10 -2.06 -0.48
N HIS A 41 -0.04 -2.60 0.13
CA HIS A 41 0.59 -2.02 1.33
C HIS A 41 1.45 -0.78 1.06
N GLY A 42 1.78 -0.04 2.13
CA GLY A 42 2.67 1.11 2.13
C GLY A 42 4.16 0.72 2.05
N PHE A 43 5.02 1.70 1.70
CA PHE A 43 6.47 1.50 1.59
C PHE A 43 7.12 1.03 2.90
N GLY A 44 8.02 0.06 2.79
CA GLY A 44 8.75 -0.50 3.93
C GLY A 44 7.90 -1.37 4.87
N LEU A 45 6.64 -1.61 4.51
CA LEU A 45 5.69 -2.46 5.22
C LEU A 45 5.40 -3.73 4.39
N ASP A 46 4.37 -4.47 4.79
CA ASP A 46 3.90 -5.68 4.11
C ASP A 46 2.38 -5.85 4.25
N MET A 47 1.82 -6.92 3.66
CA MET A 47 0.38 -7.15 3.62
C MET A 47 -0.29 -7.24 4.99
N ARG A 48 0.47 -7.47 6.08
CA ARG A 48 -0.05 -7.54 7.44
C ARG A 48 -0.65 -6.22 7.93
N MET A 49 -0.28 -5.08 7.33
CA MET A 49 -0.92 -3.81 7.65
C MET A 49 -2.43 -3.81 7.39
N TRP A 50 -2.89 -4.68 6.49
CA TRP A 50 -4.30 -4.84 6.13
C TRP A 50 -5.05 -5.86 6.98
N ASN A 51 -4.43 -6.43 8.04
CA ASN A 51 -5.10 -7.38 8.94
C ASN A 51 -6.45 -6.86 9.48
N PRO A 52 -6.59 -5.58 9.85
CA PRO A 52 -7.86 -5.07 10.35
C PRO A 52 -9.00 -5.06 9.31
N GLN A 53 -8.68 -4.96 8.01
CA GLN A 53 -9.65 -4.89 6.92
C GLN A 53 -9.94 -6.25 6.30
N ALA A 54 -9.01 -7.20 6.37
CA ALA A 54 -9.11 -8.48 5.67
C ALA A 54 -10.40 -9.25 6.03
N GLY A 55 -10.68 -9.44 7.31
CA GLY A 55 -11.87 -10.15 7.77
C GLY A 55 -13.19 -9.45 7.40
N PRO A 56 -13.38 -8.18 7.76
CA PRO A 56 -14.58 -7.43 7.39
C PRO A 56 -14.88 -7.44 5.88
N LEU A 57 -13.87 -7.24 5.05
CA LEU A 57 -14.05 -7.27 3.59
C LEU A 57 -14.31 -8.68 3.06
N ALA A 58 -13.63 -9.70 3.59
CA ALA A 58 -13.80 -11.10 3.16
C ALA A 58 -15.19 -11.67 3.43
N ALA A 59 -15.99 -11.03 4.30
CA ALA A 59 -17.38 -11.39 4.51
C ALA A 59 -18.27 -11.14 3.27
N ARG A 60 -17.83 -10.30 2.31
CA ARG A 60 -18.62 -9.89 1.15
C ARG A 60 -17.87 -9.93 -0.18
N PHE A 61 -16.53 -9.96 -0.14
CA PHE A 61 -15.67 -9.79 -1.31
C PHE A 61 -14.56 -10.85 -1.34
N ARG A 62 -14.07 -11.14 -2.53
CA ARG A 62 -12.82 -11.88 -2.71
C ARG A 62 -11.66 -10.92 -2.46
N VAL A 63 -11.08 -10.98 -1.27
CA VAL A 63 -9.98 -10.11 -0.83
C VAL A 63 -8.66 -10.75 -1.22
N VAL A 64 -7.86 -10.03 -1.98
CA VAL A 64 -6.47 -10.36 -2.28
C VAL A 64 -5.58 -9.34 -1.60
N ARG A 65 -4.61 -9.79 -0.81
CA ARG A 65 -3.53 -8.95 -0.29
C ARG A 65 -2.19 -9.61 -0.59
N TYR A 66 -1.17 -8.83 -0.86
CA TYR A 66 0.12 -9.37 -1.24
C TYR A 66 1.26 -8.48 -0.78
N ASP A 67 2.43 -9.08 -0.64
CA ASP A 67 3.67 -8.33 -0.46
C ASP A 67 4.19 -7.93 -1.84
N CYS A 68 4.34 -6.64 -2.08
CA CYS A 68 4.93 -6.13 -3.32
C CYS A 68 6.36 -6.66 -3.47
N ARG A 69 6.84 -6.77 -4.70
CA ARG A 69 8.21 -7.19 -5.01
C ARG A 69 9.23 -6.38 -4.19
N GLY A 70 10.16 -7.08 -3.54
CA GLY A 70 11.17 -6.46 -2.69
C GLY A 70 10.70 -6.09 -1.29
N PHE A 71 9.46 -6.46 -0.90
CA PHE A 71 8.92 -6.21 0.43
C PHE A 71 8.47 -7.50 1.12
N GLY A 72 8.40 -7.48 2.44
CA GLY A 72 7.90 -8.56 3.25
C GLY A 72 8.45 -9.93 2.87
N ALA A 73 7.58 -10.92 2.71
CA ALA A 73 7.95 -12.26 2.30
C ALA A 73 8.20 -12.40 0.78
N SER A 74 7.89 -11.38 -0.02
CA SER A 74 8.22 -11.29 -1.46
C SER A 74 9.64 -10.80 -1.75
N GLY A 75 10.39 -10.38 -0.74
CA GLY A 75 11.81 -10.01 -0.89
C GLY A 75 12.77 -11.16 -0.60
N PRO A 76 14.05 -11.03 -0.95
CA PRO A 76 14.65 -10.02 -1.82
C PRO A 76 14.33 -10.22 -3.31
N LEU A 77 14.55 -9.19 -4.14
CA LEU A 77 14.45 -9.24 -5.60
C LEU A 77 15.84 -9.39 -6.26
N ASP A 78 15.87 -9.84 -7.52
CA ASP A 78 17.07 -9.85 -8.35
C ASP A 78 17.29 -8.45 -8.96
N PRO A 79 18.35 -7.72 -8.59
CA PRO A 79 18.60 -6.38 -9.11
C PRO A 79 18.93 -6.32 -10.61
N ALA A 80 19.18 -7.45 -11.27
CA ALA A 80 19.42 -7.52 -12.70
C ALA A 80 18.14 -7.63 -13.54
N VAL A 81 16.98 -7.87 -12.90
CA VAL A 81 15.71 -8.12 -13.62
C VAL A 81 14.78 -6.90 -13.48
N PRO A 82 14.63 -6.09 -14.53
CA PRO A 82 13.75 -4.93 -14.50
C PRO A 82 12.27 -5.32 -14.39
N TYR A 83 11.49 -4.49 -13.71
CA TYR A 83 10.07 -4.73 -13.47
C TYR A 83 9.26 -3.44 -13.29
N THR A 84 7.92 -3.57 -13.21
CA THR A 84 7.03 -2.53 -12.68
C THR A 84 6.08 -3.16 -11.67
N HIS A 85 5.74 -2.46 -10.59
CA HIS A 85 4.75 -2.93 -9.62
C HIS A 85 3.36 -3.12 -10.26
N ALA A 86 2.98 -2.24 -11.20
CA ALA A 86 1.75 -2.39 -11.97
C ALA A 86 1.74 -3.69 -12.81
N GLY A 87 2.86 -4.04 -13.43
CA GLY A 87 3.00 -5.30 -14.18
C GLY A 87 2.94 -6.54 -13.29
N ASP A 88 3.49 -6.48 -12.08
CA ASP A 88 3.37 -7.56 -11.10
C ASP A 88 1.93 -7.72 -10.59
N LEU A 89 1.24 -6.59 -10.34
CA LEU A 89 -0.17 -6.61 -9.94
C LEU A 89 -1.06 -7.23 -11.04
N VAL A 90 -0.88 -6.83 -12.30
CA VAL A 90 -1.64 -7.43 -13.42
C VAL A 90 -1.36 -8.93 -13.53
N ALA A 91 -0.11 -9.35 -13.39
CA ALA A 91 0.23 -10.77 -13.41
C ALA A 91 -0.37 -11.55 -12.23
N LEU A 92 -0.52 -10.91 -11.06
CA LEU A 92 -1.22 -11.52 -9.92
C LEU A 92 -2.73 -11.68 -10.22
N LEU A 93 -3.37 -10.70 -10.85
CA LEU A 93 -4.76 -10.81 -11.29
C LEU A 93 -4.93 -11.94 -12.32
N ASP A 94 -4.02 -12.06 -13.30
CA ASP A 94 -4.04 -13.15 -14.29
C ASP A 94 -3.88 -14.52 -13.64
N HIS A 95 -2.93 -14.64 -12.71
CA HIS A 95 -2.70 -15.88 -11.98
C HIS A 95 -3.91 -16.35 -11.16
N LEU A 96 -4.70 -15.40 -10.68
CA LEU A 96 -5.89 -15.66 -9.86
C LEU A 96 -7.19 -15.74 -10.67
N ASP A 97 -7.12 -15.68 -12.00
CA ASP A 97 -8.29 -15.63 -12.89
C ASP A 97 -9.26 -14.48 -12.53
N ILE A 98 -8.70 -13.32 -12.13
CA ILE A 98 -9.47 -12.12 -11.82
C ILE A 98 -9.45 -11.20 -13.05
N GLY A 99 -10.59 -11.04 -13.72
CA GLY A 99 -10.71 -10.15 -14.88
C GLY A 99 -10.57 -8.68 -14.51
N GLN A 100 -11.26 -8.25 -13.47
CA GLN A 100 -11.25 -6.89 -12.93
C GLN A 100 -11.30 -6.90 -11.41
N ALA A 101 -10.65 -5.94 -10.76
CA ALA A 101 -10.71 -5.76 -9.31
C ALA A 101 -10.81 -4.28 -8.93
N VAL A 102 -11.36 -4.01 -7.75
CA VAL A 102 -11.12 -2.74 -7.05
C VAL A 102 -9.72 -2.78 -6.46
N LEU A 103 -8.92 -1.74 -6.69
CA LEU A 103 -7.58 -1.62 -6.12
C LEU A 103 -7.61 -0.64 -4.96
N ALA A 104 -7.30 -1.11 -3.77
CA ALA A 104 -7.19 -0.29 -2.56
C ALA A 104 -5.74 -0.23 -2.10
N GLY A 105 -5.14 0.95 -2.09
CA GLY A 105 -3.74 1.11 -1.72
C GLY A 105 -3.51 2.27 -0.77
N LEU A 106 -2.61 2.06 0.20
CA LEU A 106 -2.16 3.09 1.12
C LEU A 106 -0.78 3.60 0.71
N SER A 107 -0.62 4.92 0.63
CA SER A 107 0.69 5.56 0.41
C SER A 107 1.35 5.07 -0.89
N PHE A 108 2.48 4.38 -0.81
CA PHE A 108 3.11 3.67 -1.92
C PHE A 108 2.15 2.72 -2.64
N GLY A 109 1.31 1.98 -1.90
CA GLY A 109 0.30 1.10 -2.49
C GLY A 109 -0.74 1.86 -3.32
N GLY A 110 -1.09 3.08 -2.91
CA GLY A 110 -1.94 3.99 -3.68
C GLY A 110 -1.28 4.42 -5.01
N ARG A 111 0.03 4.70 -5.00
CA ARG A 111 0.81 4.94 -6.22
C ARG A 111 0.77 3.73 -7.16
N VAL A 112 0.98 2.53 -6.62
CA VAL A 112 0.93 1.28 -7.41
C VAL A 112 -0.45 1.08 -8.03
N ALA A 113 -1.53 1.28 -7.26
CA ALA A 113 -2.91 1.18 -7.75
C ALA A 113 -3.18 2.17 -8.89
N LEU A 114 -2.77 3.43 -8.72
CA LEU A 114 -2.94 4.47 -9.74
C LEU A 114 -2.14 4.18 -11.02
N GLN A 115 -0.89 3.71 -10.88
CA GLN A 115 -0.07 3.29 -12.02
C GLN A 115 -0.68 2.10 -12.75
N ALA A 116 -1.27 1.13 -12.03
CA ALA A 116 -1.97 0.00 -12.64
C ALA A 116 -3.22 0.45 -13.40
N ALA A 117 -4.00 1.38 -12.87
CA ALA A 117 -5.17 1.93 -13.55
C ALA A 117 -4.80 2.67 -14.85
N LEU A 118 -3.66 3.35 -14.88
CA LEU A 118 -3.16 4.02 -16.09
C LEU A 118 -2.55 3.06 -17.11
N ALA A 119 -1.96 1.95 -16.65
CA ALA A 119 -1.31 0.97 -17.53
C ALA A 119 -2.27 -0.09 -18.07
N ALA A 120 -3.28 -0.46 -17.29
CA ALA A 120 -4.23 -1.53 -17.61
C ALA A 120 -5.65 -1.16 -17.12
N PRO A 121 -6.28 -0.11 -17.69
CA PRO A 121 -7.58 0.40 -17.22
C PRO A 121 -8.68 -0.66 -17.24
N ASP A 122 -8.67 -1.56 -18.21
CA ASP A 122 -9.64 -2.65 -18.33
C ASP A 122 -9.56 -3.70 -17.20
N ARG A 123 -8.50 -3.65 -16.38
CA ARG A 123 -8.31 -4.55 -15.24
C ARG A 123 -8.75 -3.92 -13.91
N VAL A 124 -9.08 -2.63 -13.92
CA VAL A 124 -9.39 -1.86 -12.71
C VAL A 124 -10.86 -1.44 -12.72
N ARG A 125 -11.63 -1.97 -11.80
CA ARG A 125 -13.05 -1.67 -11.62
C ARG A 125 -13.26 -0.36 -10.86
N GLY A 126 -12.37 -0.05 -9.95
CA GLY A 126 -12.37 1.18 -9.15
C GLY A 126 -11.09 1.34 -8.35
N LEU A 127 -10.83 2.55 -7.87
CA LEU A 127 -9.64 2.91 -7.09
C LEU A 127 -10.02 3.43 -5.70
N ALA A 128 -9.41 2.89 -4.65
CA ALA A 128 -9.42 3.46 -3.31
C ALA A 128 -7.99 3.88 -2.93
N LEU A 129 -7.74 5.16 -2.93
CA LEU A 129 -6.44 5.81 -2.71
C LEU A 129 -6.39 6.41 -1.30
N LEU A 130 -5.71 5.72 -0.37
CA LEU A 130 -5.61 6.12 1.02
C LEU A 130 -4.23 6.73 1.27
N ASP A 131 -4.19 8.00 1.69
CA ASP A 131 -2.94 8.74 1.92
C ASP A 131 -1.91 8.50 0.81
N ALA A 132 -2.37 8.50 -0.45
CA ALA A 132 -1.61 7.97 -1.59
C ALA A 132 -0.48 8.91 -2.02
N VAL A 133 0.67 8.33 -2.36
CA VAL A 133 1.76 9.06 -3.05
C VAL A 133 1.31 9.43 -4.44
N LEU A 134 1.51 10.70 -4.82
CA LEU A 134 1.31 11.21 -6.17
C LEU A 134 2.63 11.74 -6.74
N ASP A 135 3.23 10.95 -7.65
CA ASP A 135 4.47 11.36 -8.31
C ASP A 135 4.24 12.66 -9.11
N GLY A 136 5.08 13.65 -8.86
CA GLY A 136 4.99 14.98 -9.46
C GLY A 136 4.54 16.06 -8.48
N VAL A 137 4.00 15.71 -7.32
CA VAL A 137 3.75 16.63 -6.21
C VAL A 137 4.92 16.53 -5.22
N PRO A 138 5.57 17.65 -4.86
CA PRO A 138 6.69 17.63 -3.93
C PRO A 138 6.26 17.16 -2.53
N TRP A 139 7.15 16.46 -1.87
CA TRP A 139 7.03 16.19 -0.44
C TRP A 139 7.22 17.48 0.36
N ASP A 140 6.56 17.61 1.48
CA ASP A 140 6.84 18.69 2.39
C ASP A 140 8.29 18.63 2.92
N PRO A 141 8.89 19.79 3.31
CA PRO A 141 10.31 19.84 3.64
C PRO A 141 10.73 19.00 4.86
N GLU A 142 9.84 18.74 5.80
CA GLU A 142 10.13 17.91 6.96
C GLU A 142 10.20 16.44 6.57
N SER A 143 9.19 15.96 5.85
CA SER A 143 9.14 14.58 5.35
C SER A 143 10.28 14.30 4.38
N ALA A 144 10.63 15.23 3.49
CA ALA A 144 11.77 15.10 2.58
C ALA A 144 13.08 14.94 3.35
N ARG A 145 13.34 15.78 4.36
CA ARG A 145 14.54 15.66 5.21
C ARG A 145 14.58 14.35 5.98
N ALA A 146 13.43 13.85 6.42
CA ALA A 146 13.35 12.57 7.12
C ALA A 146 13.70 11.40 6.19
N LEU A 147 13.30 11.43 4.92
CA LEU A 147 13.73 10.45 3.91
C LEU A 147 15.24 10.51 3.67
N ASP A 148 15.81 11.70 3.54
CA ASP A 148 17.26 11.89 3.41
C ASP A 148 18.02 11.34 4.63
N GLU A 149 17.44 11.49 5.83
CA GLU A 149 18.02 10.91 7.04
C GLU A 149 18.04 9.39 6.97
N VAL A 150 16.95 8.74 6.51
CA VAL A 150 16.93 7.28 6.33
C VAL A 150 18.07 6.84 5.42
N ALA A 151 18.25 7.48 4.26
CA ALA A 151 19.33 7.16 3.32
C ALA A 151 20.72 7.33 3.96
N ARG A 152 20.95 8.43 4.68
CA ARG A 152 22.22 8.67 5.40
C ARG A 152 22.47 7.61 6.49
N ARG A 153 21.44 7.23 7.24
CA ARG A 153 21.54 6.22 8.31
C ARG A 153 21.83 4.84 7.75
N VAL A 154 21.24 4.48 6.60
CA VAL A 154 21.58 3.23 5.90
C VAL A 154 23.06 3.20 5.49
N GLN A 155 23.55 4.29 4.92
CA GLN A 155 24.95 4.40 4.48
C GLN A 155 25.95 4.35 5.65
N ALA A 156 25.65 4.99 6.77
CA ALA A 156 26.53 5.11 7.92
C ALA A 156 26.46 3.92 8.87
N GLY A 157 25.29 3.31 9.08
CA GLY A 157 25.04 2.31 10.12
C GLY A 157 24.30 1.05 9.63
N GLY A 158 24.16 0.91 8.29
CA GLY A 158 23.49 -0.25 7.70
C GLY A 158 21.99 -0.30 7.91
N MET A 159 21.41 -1.44 7.57
CA MET A 159 19.96 -1.63 7.55
C MET A 159 19.26 -1.42 8.89
N LEU A 160 19.90 -1.77 10.01
CA LEU A 160 19.29 -1.57 11.35
C LEU A 160 19.06 -0.06 11.60
N ALA A 161 20.09 0.76 11.39
CA ALA A 161 20.01 2.21 11.56
C ALA A 161 19.01 2.86 10.59
N GLY A 162 18.92 2.35 9.36
CA GLY A 162 17.92 2.78 8.38
C GLY A 162 16.49 2.47 8.81
N ARG A 163 16.24 1.27 9.32
CA ARG A 163 14.92 0.86 9.84
C ARG A 163 14.48 1.69 11.05
N GLU A 164 15.40 1.98 11.96
CA GLU A 164 15.15 2.87 13.10
C GLU A 164 14.78 4.30 12.62
N ALA A 165 15.54 4.84 11.67
CA ALA A 165 15.27 6.15 11.09
C ALA A 165 13.91 6.17 10.34
N TRP A 166 13.60 5.11 9.60
CA TRP A 166 12.30 4.97 8.92
C TRP A 166 11.14 4.93 9.91
N LEU A 167 11.24 4.14 10.97
CA LEU A 167 10.22 4.11 12.03
C LEU A 167 10.11 5.46 12.77
N ALA A 168 11.17 6.28 12.79
CA ALA A 168 11.14 7.61 13.36
C ALA A 168 10.51 8.67 12.44
N HIS A 169 10.26 8.34 11.16
CA HIS A 169 9.70 9.28 10.17
C HIS A 169 8.36 9.86 10.65
N PRO A 170 8.08 11.16 10.38
CA PRO A 170 6.83 11.84 10.77
C PRO A 170 5.54 11.10 10.35
N LEU A 171 5.54 10.39 9.23
CA LEU A 171 4.43 9.55 8.78
C LEU A 171 3.92 8.57 9.84
N PHE A 172 4.78 8.08 10.71
CA PHE A 172 4.40 7.11 11.74
C PHE A 172 4.12 7.75 13.11
N ALA A 173 4.15 9.08 13.22
CA ALA A 173 4.06 9.76 14.51
C ALA A 173 2.77 9.41 15.28
N ALA A 174 1.61 9.43 14.60
CA ALA A 174 0.33 9.10 15.22
C ALA A 174 0.25 7.61 15.58
N ALA A 175 0.61 6.71 14.67
CA ALA A 175 0.60 5.28 14.92
C ALA A 175 1.60 4.86 16.02
N ARG A 176 2.79 5.47 16.08
CA ARG A 176 3.78 5.20 17.14
C ARG A 176 3.32 5.61 18.53
N SER A 177 2.40 6.55 18.66
CA SER A 177 1.84 6.93 19.96
C SER A 177 0.98 5.83 20.59
N ARG A 178 0.62 4.80 19.81
CA ARG A 178 -0.14 3.63 20.26
C ARG A 178 0.79 2.40 20.31
N PRO A 179 1.00 1.80 21.49
CA PRO A 179 1.94 0.69 21.67
C PRO A 179 1.68 -0.53 20.77
N ASP A 180 0.41 -0.86 20.53
CA ASP A 180 -0.02 -1.94 19.65
C ASP A 180 0.41 -1.71 18.19
N LEU A 181 0.19 -0.50 17.70
CA LEU A 181 0.56 -0.12 16.33
C LEU A 181 2.07 0.05 16.17
N ALA A 182 2.74 0.62 17.18
CA ALA A 182 4.20 0.73 17.19
C ALA A 182 4.88 -0.64 17.06
N ALA A 183 4.38 -1.64 17.82
CA ALA A 183 4.89 -3.01 17.75
C ALA A 183 4.62 -3.65 16.37
N ALA A 184 3.41 -3.47 15.80
CA ALA A 184 3.07 -3.98 14.49
C ALA A 184 3.95 -3.35 13.37
N LEU A 185 4.14 -2.03 13.40
CA LEU A 185 5.02 -1.33 12.46
C LEU A 185 6.47 -1.82 12.57
N ALA A 186 6.99 -1.95 13.78
CA ALA A 186 8.34 -2.44 14.01
C ALA A 186 8.53 -3.87 13.47
N ALA A 187 7.54 -4.75 13.65
CA ALA A 187 7.58 -6.12 13.16
C ALA A 187 7.56 -6.19 11.62
N MET A 188 6.81 -5.31 10.95
CA MET A 188 6.77 -5.24 9.48
C MET A 188 8.08 -4.66 8.93
N VAL A 189 8.55 -3.53 9.47
CA VAL A 189 9.79 -2.88 9.03
C VAL A 189 11.01 -3.77 9.29
N ALA A 190 11.01 -4.59 10.34
CA ALA A 190 12.08 -5.56 10.58
C ALA A 190 12.21 -6.60 9.44
N GLY A 191 11.09 -6.97 8.79
CA GLY A 191 11.04 -7.88 7.65
C GLY A 191 11.42 -7.24 6.30
N TYR A 192 11.52 -5.91 6.23
CA TYR A 192 11.83 -5.22 4.98
C TYR A 192 13.31 -5.40 4.57
N PRO A 193 13.62 -5.99 3.37
CA PRO A 193 15.00 -6.25 2.93
C PRO A 193 15.82 -4.99 2.66
N GLY A 194 15.19 -3.87 2.29
CA GLY A 194 15.83 -2.57 2.13
C GLY A 194 16.55 -2.33 0.80
N GLN A 195 16.37 -3.17 -0.20
CA GLN A 195 17.04 -3.02 -1.50
C GLN A 195 16.81 -1.66 -2.15
N HIS A 196 15.62 -1.07 -1.99
CA HIS A 196 15.30 0.29 -2.44
C HIS A 196 16.20 1.35 -1.79
N TRP A 197 16.52 1.22 -0.49
CA TRP A 197 17.44 2.15 0.20
C TRP A 197 18.89 1.95 -0.18
N LEU A 198 19.23 0.76 -0.70
CA LEU A 198 20.59 0.41 -1.16
C LEU A 198 20.81 0.76 -2.64
N GLY A 199 19.82 1.33 -3.33
CA GLY A 199 19.90 1.62 -4.77
C GLY A 199 19.95 0.34 -5.63
N GLN A 200 19.42 -0.75 -5.12
CA GLN A 200 19.41 -2.07 -5.78
C GLN A 200 18.02 -2.42 -6.33
N ASP A 201 17.19 -1.42 -6.56
CA ASP A 201 15.85 -1.59 -7.11
C ASP A 201 15.81 -1.31 -8.61
N PRO A 202 15.64 -2.34 -9.48
CA PRO A 202 15.58 -2.19 -10.92
C PRO A 202 14.18 -1.81 -11.42
N HIS A 203 13.38 -1.13 -10.59
CA HIS A 203 12.05 -0.65 -10.98
C HIS A 203 12.15 0.29 -12.19
N LEU A 204 11.41 -0.04 -13.26
CA LEU A 204 11.38 0.79 -14.46
C LEU A 204 10.61 2.09 -14.22
N PRO A 205 11.07 3.22 -14.77
CA PRO A 205 10.33 4.46 -14.71
C PRO A 205 8.96 4.30 -15.38
N THR A 206 7.93 4.80 -14.72
CA THR A 206 6.57 4.86 -15.26
C THR A 206 6.21 6.29 -15.68
N ARG A 207 5.16 6.44 -16.47
CA ARG A 207 4.60 7.76 -16.75
C ARG A 207 4.23 8.43 -15.43
N ARG A 208 4.47 9.74 -15.33
CA ARG A 208 4.14 10.51 -14.14
C ARG A 208 2.61 10.61 -13.99
N PRO A 209 2.00 10.01 -12.96
CA PRO A 209 0.54 9.96 -12.82
C PRO A 209 -0.10 11.34 -12.77
N LEU A 210 0.56 12.34 -12.17
CA LEU A 210 0.05 13.71 -12.11
C LEU A 210 -0.36 14.25 -13.49
N ASP A 211 0.34 13.89 -14.56
CA ASP A 211 0.07 14.39 -15.91
C ASP A 211 -1.10 13.65 -16.61
N LEU A 212 -1.62 12.59 -15.99
CA LEU A 212 -2.57 11.64 -16.60
C LEU A 212 -3.83 11.40 -15.75
N LEU A 213 -4.02 12.15 -14.66
CA LEU A 213 -5.12 11.90 -13.72
C LEU A 213 -6.50 11.92 -14.39
N GLU A 214 -6.71 12.80 -15.36
CA GLU A 214 -7.98 12.94 -16.07
C GLU A 214 -8.27 11.74 -16.99
N ALA A 215 -7.28 10.91 -17.30
CA ALA A 215 -7.45 9.69 -18.08
C ALA A 215 -7.90 8.49 -17.24
N VAL A 216 -7.89 8.60 -15.92
CA VAL A 216 -8.40 7.55 -15.04
C VAL A 216 -9.92 7.49 -15.16
N THR A 217 -10.42 6.31 -15.46
CA THR A 217 -11.86 6.02 -15.60
C THR A 217 -12.34 5.14 -14.45
N GLY A 218 -13.63 5.20 -14.17
CA GLY A 218 -14.26 4.40 -13.11
C GLY A 218 -14.31 5.12 -11.75
N PRO A 219 -15.06 4.55 -10.80
CA PRO A 219 -15.26 5.13 -9.48
C PRO A 219 -13.93 5.24 -8.74
N THR A 220 -13.72 6.36 -8.07
CA THR A 220 -12.52 6.62 -7.29
C THR A 220 -12.87 7.18 -5.92
N LEU A 221 -12.28 6.58 -4.89
CA LEU A 221 -12.28 7.03 -3.52
C LEU A 221 -10.89 7.58 -3.17
N VAL A 222 -10.81 8.80 -2.66
CA VAL A 222 -9.61 9.39 -2.08
C VAL A 222 -9.86 9.61 -0.59
N ALA A 223 -9.05 9.02 0.26
CA ALA A 223 -9.12 9.21 1.71
C ALA A 223 -7.78 9.66 2.26
N VAL A 224 -7.79 10.52 3.28
CA VAL A 224 -6.58 11.03 3.93
C VAL A 224 -6.81 11.21 5.42
N GLY A 225 -5.80 10.94 6.23
CA GLY A 225 -5.83 11.23 7.66
C GLY A 225 -5.84 12.74 7.93
N GLU A 226 -6.70 13.18 8.85
CA GLU A 226 -6.78 14.58 9.27
C GLU A 226 -5.43 15.13 9.76
N ARG A 227 -4.63 14.27 10.40
CA ARG A 227 -3.32 14.57 11.00
C ARG A 227 -2.15 14.06 10.18
N ASP A 228 -2.37 13.63 8.94
CA ASP A 228 -1.26 13.25 8.06
C ASP A 228 -0.36 14.45 7.77
N VAL A 229 0.88 14.21 7.41
CA VAL A 229 1.85 15.27 7.09
C VAL A 229 1.36 16.14 5.93
N PRO A 230 1.74 17.42 5.88
CA PRO A 230 1.19 18.37 4.92
C PRO A 230 1.29 17.92 3.45
N GLY A 231 2.40 17.29 3.07
CA GLY A 231 2.62 16.82 1.71
C GLY A 231 1.58 15.79 1.25
N PHE A 232 1.22 14.82 2.10
CA PHE A 232 0.21 13.80 1.76
C PHE A 232 -1.21 14.37 1.73
N ARG A 233 -1.51 15.31 2.60
CA ARG A 233 -2.79 16.05 2.55
C ARG A 233 -2.92 16.84 1.25
N GLU A 234 -1.85 17.47 0.78
CA GLU A 234 -1.83 18.17 -0.52
C GLU A 234 -1.95 17.18 -1.69
N MET A 235 -1.20 16.08 -1.70
CA MET A 235 -1.32 15.03 -2.73
C MET A 235 -2.75 14.51 -2.82
N SER A 236 -3.38 14.22 -1.69
CA SER A 236 -4.77 13.75 -1.62
C SER A 236 -5.76 14.80 -2.13
N ALA A 237 -5.55 16.08 -1.80
CA ALA A 237 -6.37 17.16 -2.32
C ALA A 237 -6.21 17.34 -3.84
N VAL A 238 -5.00 17.18 -4.38
CA VAL A 238 -4.76 17.18 -5.84
C VAL A 238 -5.47 16.01 -6.50
N LEU A 239 -5.34 14.80 -5.96
CA LEU A 239 -6.03 13.60 -6.45
C LEU A 239 -7.55 13.82 -6.49
N ALA A 240 -8.13 14.31 -5.39
CA ALA A 240 -9.57 14.55 -5.28
C ALA A 240 -10.09 15.58 -6.27
N ARG A 241 -9.29 16.62 -6.57
CA ARG A 241 -9.69 17.68 -7.54
C ARG A 241 -9.54 17.24 -9.00
N ARG A 242 -8.57 16.36 -9.31
CA ARG A 242 -8.20 16.06 -10.70
C ARG A 242 -8.68 14.70 -11.19
N LEU A 243 -8.98 13.76 -10.30
CA LEU A 243 -9.57 12.48 -10.68
C LEU A 243 -11.07 12.67 -10.95
N PRO A 244 -11.58 12.28 -12.13
CA PRO A 244 -12.98 12.47 -12.47
C PRO A 244 -13.93 11.79 -11.50
N GLY A 245 -14.84 12.55 -10.89
CA GLY A 245 -15.87 12.00 -9.99
C GLY A 245 -15.35 11.40 -8.68
N ALA A 246 -14.13 11.72 -8.26
CA ALA A 246 -13.57 11.17 -7.04
C ALA A 246 -14.35 11.61 -5.79
N ALA A 247 -14.76 10.63 -4.97
CA ALA A 247 -15.24 10.87 -3.61
C ALA A 247 -14.05 11.17 -2.69
N TYR A 248 -14.15 12.24 -1.87
CA TYR A 248 -13.06 12.66 -0.98
C TYR A 248 -13.45 12.59 0.48
N HIS A 249 -12.64 11.90 1.28
CA HIS A 249 -12.88 11.70 2.71
C HIS A 249 -11.67 12.07 3.56
N VAL A 250 -11.88 12.88 4.58
CA VAL A 250 -10.89 13.15 5.63
C VAL A 250 -11.23 12.28 6.84
N ILE A 251 -10.31 11.41 7.23
CA ILE A 251 -10.48 10.49 8.35
C ILE A 251 -10.09 11.20 9.64
N ALA A 252 -11.10 11.54 10.44
CA ALA A 252 -10.91 12.31 11.67
C ALA A 252 -9.99 11.59 12.66
N GLY A 253 -9.08 12.33 13.26
CA GLY A 253 -8.15 11.85 14.29
C GLY A 253 -7.07 10.89 13.79
N ALA A 254 -7.03 10.52 12.50
CA ALA A 254 -5.99 9.66 11.94
C ALA A 254 -4.80 10.44 11.39
N GLY A 255 -3.61 9.85 11.51
CA GLY A 255 -2.40 10.25 10.78
C GLY A 255 -2.30 9.49 9.45
N HIS A 256 -1.07 9.15 9.05
CA HIS A 256 -0.79 8.53 7.77
C HIS A 256 -1.27 7.05 7.66
N MET A 257 -1.28 6.33 8.77
CA MET A 257 -1.66 4.92 8.78
C MET A 257 -3.16 4.76 9.03
N VAL A 258 -4.00 5.43 8.20
CA VAL A 258 -5.46 5.53 8.44
C VAL A 258 -6.14 4.17 8.65
N ASN A 259 -5.74 3.15 7.89
CA ASN A 259 -6.31 1.81 7.97
C ASN A 259 -5.99 1.09 9.29
N MET A 260 -4.85 1.39 9.89
CA MET A 260 -4.45 0.85 11.19
C MET A 260 -4.93 1.72 12.36
N GLU A 261 -4.96 3.04 12.17
CA GLU A 261 -5.32 4.00 13.20
C GLU A 261 -6.84 4.11 13.42
N GLN A 262 -7.62 4.00 12.34
CA GLN A 262 -9.09 4.04 12.34
C GLN A 262 -9.68 2.82 11.60
N PRO A 263 -9.42 1.59 12.10
CA PRO A 263 -9.68 0.37 11.34
C PRO A 263 -11.16 0.16 11.00
N ALA A 264 -12.08 0.47 11.90
CA ALA A 264 -13.50 0.33 11.67
C ALA A 264 -13.98 1.30 10.57
N THR A 265 -13.63 2.59 10.70
CA THR A 265 -14.00 3.63 9.72
C THR A 265 -13.51 3.28 8.32
N VAL A 266 -12.26 2.82 8.21
CA VAL A 266 -11.69 2.45 6.90
C VAL A 266 -12.30 1.16 6.36
N SER A 267 -12.61 0.18 7.21
CA SER A 267 -13.31 -1.04 6.78
C SER A 267 -14.71 -0.74 6.24
N ASP A 268 -15.47 0.10 6.91
CA ASP A 268 -16.82 0.50 6.49
C ASP A 268 -16.77 1.29 5.18
N LEU A 269 -15.84 2.25 5.07
CA LEU A 269 -15.63 3.05 3.87
C LEU A 269 -15.27 2.18 2.66
N LEU A 270 -14.32 1.26 2.82
CA LEU A 270 -13.93 0.33 1.74
C LEU A 270 -15.07 -0.64 1.40
N THR A 271 -15.81 -1.14 2.40
CA THR A 271 -16.94 -2.05 2.16
C THR A 271 -18.04 -1.37 1.34
N SER A 272 -18.39 -0.12 1.65
CA SER A 272 -19.35 0.66 0.87
C SER A 272 -18.84 0.88 -0.56
N PHE A 273 -17.62 1.41 -0.68
CA PHE A 273 -17.02 1.73 -1.97
C PHE A 273 -16.87 0.51 -2.90
N VAL A 274 -16.36 -0.61 -2.39
CA VAL A 274 -16.23 -1.84 -3.19
C VAL A 274 -17.60 -2.37 -3.59
N GLY A 275 -18.61 -2.29 -2.70
CA GLY A 275 -19.99 -2.70 -3.01
C GLY A 275 -20.65 -1.85 -4.08
N GLU A 276 -20.37 -0.56 -4.13
CA GLU A 276 -20.91 0.37 -5.15
C GLU A 276 -20.20 0.22 -6.51
N ALA A 277 -18.90 -0.12 -6.50
CA ALA A 277 -18.09 -0.32 -7.68
C ALA A 277 -18.27 -1.73 -8.30
N SER A 278 -18.94 -2.66 -7.62
CA SER A 278 -19.12 -4.07 -8.05
C SER A 278 -20.40 -4.31 -8.88
#